data_53a28f04db06803f4a33d5ef7a912cd7
#
_entry.id   53a28f04db06803f4a33d5ef7a912cd7
#
_cell.length_a   1.000
_cell.length_b   1.000
_cell.length_c   1.000
_cell.angle_alpha   90.00
_cell.angle_beta   90.00
_cell.angle_gamma   90.00
#
_symmetry.space_group_name_H-M   'P 1'
#
loop_
_entity.id
_entity.type
_entity.pdbx_description
1 polymer ?
#
loop_
_entity_poly.entity_id
_entity_poly.type
_entity_poly.pdbx_seq_one_letter_code
_entity_poly.pdbx_strand_id
1 'polypeptide(L)'
;MRSQYPERTIAAGLAFISADYRLLPPSTGHDILDDVVDLFAFLSRPQLLGAVQIDSTRLAVAGASAGGMCAFLAAIHADPKPCAVLSIYGLGGSLFVSSSPLHSSPSCIREF
;
A
#
# COMPACT_ATOMS: atom_id res chain seq x y z
N MET A 1 -18.40 7.68 11.50
CA MET A 1 -17.56 8.75 10.92
C MET A 1 -17.23 8.38 9.47
N ARG A 2 -17.82 9.05 8.49
CA ARG A 2 -17.47 8.79 7.09
C ARG A 2 -16.08 9.33 6.83
N SER A 3 -15.21 8.49 6.34
CA SER A 3 -13.88 8.92 5.91
C SER A 3 -14.00 9.91 4.76
N GLN A 4 -13.40 11.07 4.87
CA GLN A 4 -13.38 12.08 3.79
C GLN A 4 -12.33 11.76 2.70
N TYR A 5 -11.53 10.70 2.90
CA TYR A 5 -10.46 10.35 1.99
C TYR A 5 -10.93 9.99 0.58
N PRO A 6 -12.01 9.17 0.41
CA PRO A 6 -12.47 8.82 -0.94
C PRO A 6 -12.92 10.06 -1.73
N GLU A 7 -13.67 10.95 -1.10
CA GLU A 7 -14.21 12.13 -1.75
C GLU A 7 -13.11 13.09 -2.22
N ARG A 8 -12.11 13.32 -1.39
CA ARG A 8 -10.96 14.18 -1.72
C ARG A 8 -10.09 13.56 -2.80
N THR A 9 -9.88 12.26 -2.77
CA THR A 9 -9.10 11.53 -3.77
C THR A 9 -9.77 11.60 -5.14
N ILE A 10 -11.07 11.36 -5.20
CA ILE A 10 -11.84 11.45 -6.43
C ILE A 10 -11.88 12.90 -6.97
N ALA A 11 -12.05 13.88 -6.09
CA ALA A 11 -12.01 15.31 -6.47
C ALA A 11 -10.66 15.73 -7.05
N ALA A 12 -9.58 15.06 -6.66
CA ALA A 12 -8.24 15.25 -7.21
C ALA A 12 -8.00 14.50 -8.54
N GLY A 13 -9.01 13.84 -9.10
CA GLY A 13 -8.89 13.06 -10.33
C GLY A 13 -8.20 11.72 -10.17
N LEU A 14 -8.15 11.18 -8.94
CA LEU A 14 -7.51 9.91 -8.60
C LEU A 14 -8.56 8.85 -8.31
N ALA A 15 -8.25 7.59 -8.60
CA ALA A 15 -9.06 6.47 -8.15
C ALA A 15 -8.75 6.16 -6.67
N PHE A 16 -9.78 5.87 -5.90
CA PHE A 16 -9.66 5.40 -4.52
C PHE A 16 -9.99 3.91 -4.46
N ILE A 17 -9.06 3.12 -3.95
CA ILE A 17 -9.20 1.68 -3.77
C ILE A 17 -9.08 1.37 -2.29
N SER A 18 -10.10 0.74 -1.73
CA SER A 18 -10.07 0.19 -0.37
C SER A 18 -9.94 -1.32 -0.47
N ALA A 19 -8.85 -1.85 0.05
CA ALA A 19 -8.58 -3.27 0.05
C ALA A 19 -8.73 -3.86 1.45
N ASP A 20 -9.27 -5.06 1.50
CA ASP A 20 -9.29 -5.86 2.71
C ASP A 20 -8.08 -6.79 2.76
N TYR A 21 -7.65 -7.13 3.95
CA TYR A 21 -6.57 -8.08 4.21
C TYR A 21 -6.90 -8.92 5.44
N ARG A 22 -6.28 -10.08 5.55
CA ARG A 22 -6.47 -10.99 6.69
C ARG A 22 -5.96 -10.36 7.98
N LEU A 23 -6.62 -10.66 9.09
CA LEU A 23 -6.32 -10.06 10.39
C LEU A 23 -5.57 -11.04 11.30
N LEU A 24 -4.70 -10.49 12.13
CA LEU A 24 -4.03 -11.21 13.23
C LEU A 24 -4.90 -11.15 14.49
N PRO A 25 -5.04 -12.27 15.23
CA PRO A 25 -5.14 -13.64 14.77
C PRO A 25 -6.47 -13.92 14.05
N PRO A 26 -6.65 -15.00 13.32
CA PRO A 26 -5.83 -16.21 13.25
C PRO A 26 -4.73 -16.21 12.18
N SER A 27 -4.73 -15.23 11.26
CA SER A 27 -3.72 -15.16 10.21
C SER A 27 -2.35 -14.74 10.74
N THR A 28 -1.30 -15.02 9.99
CA THR A 28 0.08 -14.65 10.32
C THR A 28 0.51 -13.38 9.62
N GLY A 29 1.65 -12.82 10.01
CA GLY A 29 2.23 -11.69 9.29
C GLY A 29 2.60 -12.03 7.84
N HIS A 30 2.95 -13.28 7.55
CA HIS A 30 3.19 -13.75 6.18
C HIS A 30 1.91 -13.76 5.35
N ASP A 31 0.78 -14.16 5.93
CA ASP A 31 -0.52 -14.11 5.25
C ASP A 31 -0.89 -12.66 4.85
N ILE A 32 -0.61 -11.70 5.72
CA ILE A 32 -0.86 -10.28 5.44
C ILE A 32 0.08 -9.78 4.34
N LEU A 33 1.35 -10.19 4.37
CA LEU A 33 2.30 -9.86 3.33
C LEU A 33 1.85 -10.40 1.97
N ASP A 34 1.41 -11.65 1.92
CA ASP A 34 0.89 -12.26 0.70
C ASP A 34 -0.32 -11.48 0.16
N ASP A 35 -1.25 -11.09 1.03
CA ASP A 35 -2.42 -10.28 0.64
C ASP A 35 -2.00 -8.93 0.02
N VAL A 36 -1.00 -8.27 0.61
CA VAL A 36 -0.48 -6.99 0.10
C VAL A 36 0.21 -7.17 -1.25
N VAL A 37 1.05 -8.18 -1.39
CA VAL A 37 1.76 -8.49 -2.64
C VAL A 37 0.77 -8.85 -3.75
N ASP A 38 -0.22 -9.67 -3.45
CA ASP A 38 -1.27 -10.08 -4.39
C ASP A 38 -2.11 -8.89 -4.87
N LEU A 39 -2.43 -7.95 -3.98
CA LEU A 39 -3.13 -6.73 -4.35
C LEU A 39 -2.35 -5.93 -5.41
N PHE A 40 -1.06 -5.70 -5.18
CA PHE A 40 -0.23 -4.95 -6.12
C PHE A 40 -0.02 -5.69 -7.43
N ALA A 41 0.15 -7.02 -7.39
CA ALA A 41 0.21 -7.85 -8.57
C ALA A 41 -1.10 -7.79 -9.37
N PHE A 42 -2.24 -7.80 -8.70
CA PHE A 42 -3.54 -7.61 -9.32
C PHE A 42 -3.67 -6.24 -10.00
N LEU A 43 -3.28 -5.17 -9.32
CA LEU A 43 -3.34 -3.81 -9.85
C LEU A 43 -2.34 -3.54 -10.99
N SER A 44 -1.29 -4.35 -11.12
CA SER A 44 -0.32 -4.25 -12.21
C SER A 44 -0.84 -4.77 -13.54
N ARG A 45 -1.90 -5.58 -13.52
CA ARG A 45 -2.50 -6.12 -14.74
C ARG A 45 -3.35 -5.05 -15.41
N PRO A 46 -3.39 -4.99 -16.76
CA PRO A 46 -4.29 -4.08 -17.45
C PRO A 46 -5.74 -4.48 -17.15
N GLN A 47 -6.36 -3.75 -16.25
CA GLN A 47 -7.73 -4.01 -15.81
C GLN A 47 -8.58 -2.76 -15.97
N LEU A 48 -9.78 -2.97 -16.46
CA LEU A 48 -10.83 -2.00 -16.42
C LEU A 48 -11.70 -2.30 -15.18
N LEU A 49 -11.67 -1.40 -14.22
CA LEU A 49 -12.63 -1.39 -13.12
C LEU A 49 -13.80 -0.49 -13.53
N GLY A 50 -14.80 -1.09 -14.16
CA GLY A 50 -15.85 -0.32 -14.83
C GLY A 50 -15.28 0.48 -16.01
N ALA A 51 -15.41 1.81 -15.99
CA ALA A 51 -14.86 2.72 -16.98
C ALA A 51 -13.46 3.27 -16.62
N VAL A 52 -12.84 2.76 -15.54
CA VAL A 52 -11.58 3.28 -15.01
C VAL A 52 -10.46 2.30 -15.29
N GLN A 53 -9.40 2.78 -15.92
CA GLN A 53 -8.16 2.03 -16.08
C GLN A 53 -7.14 2.49 -15.02
N ILE A 54 -6.56 1.54 -14.33
CA ILE A 54 -5.53 1.80 -13.31
C ILE A 54 -4.15 1.92 -13.97
N ASP A 55 -3.47 3.02 -13.69
CA ASP A 55 -2.06 3.19 -14.05
C ASP A 55 -1.19 2.60 -12.94
N SER A 56 -0.65 1.42 -13.18
CA SER A 56 0.17 0.69 -12.21
C SER A 56 1.52 1.36 -11.90
N THR A 57 1.94 2.34 -12.71
CA THR A 57 3.17 3.10 -12.46
C THR A 57 2.96 4.25 -11.47
N ARG A 58 1.71 4.53 -11.11
CA ARG A 58 1.31 5.67 -10.27
C ARG A 58 0.43 5.24 -9.10
N LEU A 59 0.79 4.15 -8.47
CA LEU A 59 0.11 3.65 -7.27
C LEU A 59 0.67 4.33 -6.03
N ALA A 60 -0.20 4.85 -5.19
CA ALA A 60 0.13 5.30 -3.85
C ALA A 60 -0.60 4.42 -2.83
N VAL A 61 0.01 4.21 -1.68
CA VAL A 61 -0.58 3.43 -0.60
C VAL A 61 -0.66 4.26 0.68
N ALA A 62 -1.78 4.18 1.36
CA ALA A 62 -1.99 4.83 2.64
C ALA A 62 -2.63 3.85 3.62
N GLY A 63 -2.27 3.93 4.88
CA GLY A 63 -2.86 3.11 5.91
C GLY A 63 -2.65 3.67 7.31
N ALA A 64 -3.57 3.32 8.21
CA ALA A 64 -3.53 3.71 9.61
C ALA A 64 -3.46 2.47 10.50
N SER A 65 -2.72 2.53 11.60
CA SER A 65 -2.54 1.44 12.55
C SER A 65 -2.02 0.16 11.83
N ALA A 66 -2.74 -0.94 11.87
CA ALA A 66 -2.42 -2.16 11.13
C ALA A 66 -2.33 -1.92 9.61
N GLY A 67 -3.17 -1.05 9.06
CA GLY A 67 -3.08 -0.62 7.66
C GLY A 67 -1.79 0.15 7.36
N GLY A 68 -1.26 0.89 8.33
CA GLY A 68 0.06 1.53 8.24
C GLY A 68 1.20 0.52 8.13
N MET A 69 1.11 -0.60 8.83
CA MET A 69 2.02 -1.74 8.65
C MET A 69 1.92 -2.31 7.22
N CYS A 70 0.70 -2.51 6.72
CA CYS A 70 0.50 -2.97 5.34
C CYS A 70 1.11 -2.00 4.31
N ALA A 71 1.03 -0.69 4.56
CA ALA A 71 1.66 0.31 3.71
C ALA A 71 3.19 0.17 3.68
N PHE A 72 3.83 -0.11 4.81
CA PHE A 72 5.26 -0.42 4.86
C PHE A 72 5.60 -1.72 4.15
N LEU A 73 4.81 -2.78 4.34
CA LEU A 73 5.01 -4.04 3.63
C LEU A 73 4.93 -3.84 2.11
N ALA A 74 3.99 -3.03 1.64
CA ALA A 74 3.89 -2.67 0.23
C ALA A 74 5.14 -1.92 -0.26
N ALA A 75 5.64 -0.96 0.52
CA ALA A 75 6.84 -0.21 0.17
C ALA A 75 8.07 -1.12 -0.02
N ILE A 76 8.18 -2.15 0.80
CA ILE A 76 9.34 -3.06 0.81
C ILE A 76 9.19 -4.18 -0.21
N HIS A 77 8.02 -4.80 -0.30
CA HIS A 77 7.83 -6.08 -0.98
C HIS A 77 6.95 -6.03 -2.22
N ALA A 78 6.14 -4.99 -2.42
CA ALA A 78 5.24 -4.94 -3.58
C ALA A 78 6.00 -4.80 -4.91
N ASP A 79 5.43 -5.36 -5.95
CA ASP A 79 5.85 -5.17 -7.32
C ASP A 79 4.59 -5.01 -8.21
N PRO A 80 4.39 -3.85 -8.82
CA PRO A 80 5.25 -2.66 -8.82
C PRO A 80 5.30 -1.96 -7.47
N LYS A 81 6.39 -1.25 -7.20
CA LYS A 81 6.53 -0.43 -5.99
C LYS A 81 5.54 0.72 -6.01
N PRO A 82 4.91 1.06 -4.87
CA PRO A 82 4.14 2.29 -4.78
C PRO A 82 5.05 3.52 -4.97
N CYS A 83 4.53 4.52 -5.65
CA CYS A 83 5.26 5.78 -5.85
C CYS A 83 5.16 6.73 -4.64
N ALA A 84 4.24 6.49 -3.74
CA ALA A 84 4.10 7.22 -2.48
C ALA A 84 3.51 6.31 -1.39
N VAL A 85 3.96 6.51 -0.16
CA VAL A 85 3.51 5.76 1.01
C VAL A 85 3.16 6.73 2.12
N LEU A 86 1.96 6.59 2.68
CA LEU A 86 1.52 7.30 3.86
C LEU A 86 1.16 6.30 4.95
N SER A 87 1.93 6.28 6.02
CA SER A 87 1.63 5.48 7.20
C SER A 87 1.25 6.40 8.35
N ILE A 88 0.05 6.21 8.89
CA ILE A 88 -0.45 6.98 10.02
C ILE A 88 -0.44 6.07 11.24
N TYR A 89 0.43 6.39 12.21
CA TYR A 89 0.66 5.61 13.43
C TYR A 89 0.70 4.09 13.21
N GLY A 90 1.27 3.68 12.08
CA GLY A 90 1.51 2.28 11.77
C GLY A 90 2.70 1.73 12.56
N LEU A 91 2.63 0.46 12.92
CA LEU A 91 3.79 -0.27 13.39
C LEU A 91 4.72 -0.50 12.20
N GLY A 92 5.80 0.20 12.16
CA GLY A 92 6.79 0.09 11.11
C GLY A 92 8.18 0.38 11.65
N GLY A 93 9.16 0.14 10.84
CA GLY A 93 10.55 0.34 11.18
C GLY A 93 11.25 -0.96 11.61
N SER A 94 12.37 -0.82 12.26
CA SER A 94 13.35 -1.89 12.54
C SER A 94 12.85 -3.04 13.42
N LEU A 95 11.63 -2.99 13.93
CA LEU A 95 11.04 -4.07 14.72
C LEU A 95 10.81 -5.37 13.92
N PHE A 96 10.75 -5.27 12.58
CA PHE A 96 10.51 -6.42 11.70
C PHE A 96 11.50 -6.54 10.54
N VAL A 97 12.51 -5.69 10.48
CA VAL A 97 13.53 -5.74 9.43
C VAL A 97 14.78 -6.39 9.98
N SER A 98 14.94 -7.67 9.73
CA SER A 98 16.24 -8.30 9.72
C SER A 98 17.08 -7.62 8.62
N SER A 99 18.19 -7.05 9.04
CA SER A 99 19.19 -6.35 8.27
C SER A 99 19.42 -6.88 6.86
N SER A 100 18.80 -6.26 5.88
CA SER A 100 19.25 -6.27 4.49
C SER A 100 19.35 -4.82 4.02
N PRO A 101 20.48 -4.41 3.42
CA PRO A 101 20.64 -3.03 3.00
C PRO A 101 19.60 -2.67 1.95
N LEU A 102 18.82 -1.65 2.25
CA LEU A 102 17.92 -1.01 1.31
C LEU A 102 18.73 -0.51 0.12
N HIS A 103 18.55 -1.12 -1.01
CA HIS A 103 19.03 -0.56 -2.27
C HIS A 103 18.07 0.57 -2.61
N SER A 104 18.48 1.78 -2.23
CA SER A 104 17.73 3.01 -2.43
C SER A 104 17.69 3.36 -3.90
N SER A 105 16.51 3.26 -4.50
CA SER A 105 16.20 4.04 -5.69
C SER A 105 15.58 5.35 -5.20
N PRO A 106 16.15 6.53 -5.50
CA PRO A 106 15.94 7.73 -4.71
C PRO A 106 14.83 8.64 -5.19
N SER A 107 13.70 8.18 -5.69
CA SER A 107 12.83 9.12 -6.38
C SER A 107 11.39 9.29 -5.86
N CYS A 108 10.94 8.56 -4.83
CA CYS A 108 9.52 8.68 -4.47
C CYS A 108 9.15 8.59 -2.98
N ILE A 109 10.09 8.51 -2.07
CA ILE A 109 9.77 8.49 -0.63
C ILE A 109 10.01 9.89 -0.07
N ARG A 110 8.96 10.60 0.26
CA ARG A 110 9.02 11.75 1.16
C ARG A 110 8.47 11.31 2.51
N GLU A 111 9.32 11.30 3.49
CA GLU A 111 8.91 11.28 4.89
C GLU A 111 8.36 12.65 5.26
N PHE A 112 7.19 12.64 5.89
CA PHE A 112 6.62 13.81 6.55
C PHE A 112 6.62 13.59 8.05
#